data_40a1d8460c102fcd51e35c3987784850
#
_entry.id   40a1d8460c102fcd51e35c3987784850
#
_cell.length_a   1.000
_cell.length_b   1.000
_cell.length_c   1.000
_cell.angle_alpha   90.00
_cell.angle_beta   90.00
_cell.angle_gamma   90.00
#
_symmetry.space_group_name_H-M   'P 1'
#
loop_
_entity.id
_entity.type
_entity.pdbx_description
1 polymer ?
#
loop_
_entity_poly.entity_id
_entity_poly.type
_entity_poly.pdbx_seq_one_letter_code
_entity_poly.pdbx_strand_id
1 'polypeptide(L)'
;MAQEPKTPTLEDLIPGGATYRSAENLFGLQWWGDECIKPEIEVVFMINPKNGKETPLTTRNIVNKALEAGNHGKLQHFHNVSFPWPKKSLMLISLPDKYIVYDFDYREIISTRPVPKEGVNRDYQPETGHVAYTIGNNLYVDDKAVTNEPQGIVCGQAVHRREFGIQKGTFWSPSGNLLAFYRMDESMVAQYPLVDITAPIAEVNNIRYPMAGMTSHQVKVGIYNPATGKSIYLNAGDPTDRYFTNISWAPDEKSLYLIELNRDQNHAKLCQYNAETGDLMATLFEEENDKYVEPQEPIIFLPWDSSQFIYQSQKDGYNHLYLYDTSGKQ
;
A
#
# COMPACT_ATOMS: atom_id res chain seq x y z
N MET A 1 10.36 41.67 -16.32
CA MET A 1 11.81 41.45 -16.05
C MET A 1 11.89 40.16 -15.26
N ALA A 2 12.61 39.15 -15.74
CA ALA A 2 12.85 37.93 -14.97
C ALA A 2 13.74 38.30 -13.78
N GLN A 3 13.34 37.87 -12.61
CA GLN A 3 14.13 38.07 -11.37
C GLN A 3 15.42 37.25 -11.52
N GLU A 4 16.57 37.84 -11.26
CA GLU A 4 17.83 37.08 -11.25
C GLU A 4 17.72 35.91 -10.26
N PRO A 5 18.19 34.72 -10.62
CA PRO A 5 18.13 33.58 -9.72
C PRO A 5 18.98 33.86 -8.48
N LYS A 6 18.34 33.84 -7.31
CA LYS A 6 19.01 33.99 -6.02
C LYS A 6 19.80 32.72 -5.71
N THR A 7 21.09 32.84 -5.44
CA THR A 7 21.88 31.72 -4.90
C THR A 7 21.46 31.44 -3.46
N PRO A 8 21.01 30.21 -3.14
CA PRO A 8 20.64 29.86 -1.77
C PRO A 8 21.83 29.99 -0.80
N THR A 9 21.59 30.52 0.38
CA THR A 9 22.55 30.52 1.48
C THR A 9 22.38 29.22 2.30
N LEU A 10 23.35 28.92 3.17
CA LEU A 10 23.22 27.77 4.09
C LEU A 10 21.97 27.90 4.98
N GLU A 11 21.61 29.11 5.39
CA GLU A 11 20.44 29.41 6.22
C GLU A 11 19.12 29.12 5.47
N ASP A 12 19.09 29.35 4.16
CA ASP A 12 17.93 29.01 3.32
C ASP A 12 17.72 27.48 3.20
N LEU A 13 18.74 26.67 3.49
CA LEU A 13 18.73 25.20 3.35
C LEU A 13 18.53 24.46 4.68
N ILE A 14 18.59 25.15 5.82
CA ILE A 14 18.39 24.54 7.15
C ILE A 14 16.90 24.42 7.44
N PRO A 15 16.33 23.19 7.56
CA PRO A 15 14.92 23.01 7.92
C PRO A 15 14.57 23.73 9.23
N GLY A 16 13.52 24.57 9.20
CA GLY A 16 13.10 25.39 10.33
C GLY A 16 13.88 26.69 10.50
N GLY A 17 14.86 26.99 9.66
CA GLY A 17 15.55 28.29 9.62
C GLY A 17 14.60 29.44 9.23
N ALA A 18 14.92 30.66 9.64
CA ALA A 18 14.08 31.85 9.42
C ALA A 18 13.83 32.15 7.93
N THR A 19 14.76 31.75 7.06
CA THR A 19 14.68 31.97 5.62
C THR A 19 14.36 30.70 4.84
N TYR A 20 14.30 29.55 5.53
CA TYR A 20 13.95 28.25 4.93
C TYR A 20 12.55 28.28 4.33
N ARG A 21 12.47 27.96 3.05
CA ARG A 21 11.19 27.86 2.33
C ARG A 21 11.09 26.50 1.68
N SER A 22 10.20 25.68 2.19
CA SER A 22 9.76 24.47 1.51
C SER A 22 8.50 24.75 0.68
N ALA A 23 8.25 23.91 -0.33
CA ALA A 23 6.94 23.89 -0.94
C ALA A 23 5.88 23.47 0.10
N GLU A 24 4.72 24.10 0.05
CA GLU A 24 3.60 23.70 0.90
C GLU A 24 3.14 22.31 0.51
N ASN A 25 3.12 21.39 1.45
CA ASN A 25 2.64 20.04 1.23
C ASN A 25 1.13 20.00 1.48
N LEU A 26 0.39 19.55 0.48
CA LEU A 26 -1.05 19.30 0.59
C LEU A 26 -1.27 17.88 1.14
N PHE A 27 -1.09 17.71 2.44
CA PHE A 27 -1.27 16.42 3.09
C PHE A 27 -2.71 15.91 2.96
N GLY A 28 -2.84 14.61 2.64
CA GLY A 28 -4.13 13.93 2.60
C GLY A 28 -5.03 14.32 1.43
N LEU A 29 -4.56 15.19 0.50
CA LEU A 29 -5.31 15.52 -0.70
C LEU A 29 -5.49 14.27 -1.56
N GLN A 30 -6.75 13.92 -1.85
CA GLN A 30 -7.10 12.77 -2.69
C GLN A 30 -8.26 13.10 -3.63
N TRP A 31 -8.29 12.42 -4.76
CA TRP A 31 -9.44 12.47 -5.65
C TRP A 31 -10.65 11.77 -5.04
N TRP A 32 -11.82 12.36 -5.21
CA TRP A 32 -13.12 11.83 -4.78
C TRP A 32 -14.15 12.01 -5.91
N GLY A 33 -14.04 11.15 -6.91
CA GLY A 33 -14.71 11.32 -8.20
C GLY A 33 -14.04 12.43 -9.02
N ASP A 34 -14.82 13.45 -9.41
CA ASP A 34 -14.32 14.61 -10.20
C ASP A 34 -13.87 15.79 -9.31
N GLU A 35 -13.91 15.62 -8.01
CA GLU A 35 -13.53 16.61 -7.01
C GLU A 35 -12.40 16.07 -6.13
N CYS A 36 -11.82 16.92 -5.28
CA CYS A 36 -10.80 16.53 -4.32
C CYS A 36 -11.32 16.66 -2.90
N ILE A 37 -10.89 15.75 -2.03
CA ILE A 37 -11.07 15.86 -0.58
C ILE A 37 -9.71 16.16 0.07
N LYS A 38 -9.70 17.09 1.01
CA LYS A 38 -8.55 17.43 1.84
C LYS A 38 -8.94 17.29 3.32
N PRO A 39 -8.57 16.21 4.00
CA PRO A 39 -8.71 16.08 5.44
C PRO A 39 -7.63 16.90 6.15
N GLU A 40 -8.05 17.82 7.01
CA GLU A 40 -7.19 18.57 7.94
C GLU A 40 -7.40 18.07 9.38
N ILE A 41 -6.80 18.73 10.37
CA ILE A 41 -6.90 18.28 11.77
C ILE A 41 -8.36 18.33 12.27
N GLU A 42 -9.06 19.44 12.00
CA GLU A 42 -10.40 19.73 12.55
C GLU A 42 -11.53 19.61 11.54
N VAL A 43 -11.23 19.72 10.24
CA VAL A 43 -12.22 19.86 9.17
C VAL A 43 -11.81 19.01 7.98
N VAL A 44 -12.78 18.40 7.31
CA VAL A 44 -12.60 17.83 5.98
C VAL A 44 -13.18 18.79 4.96
N PHE A 45 -12.38 19.18 3.99
CA PHE A 45 -12.81 20.05 2.89
C PHE A 45 -12.99 19.28 1.60
N MET A 46 -13.98 19.64 0.84
CA MET A 46 -14.08 19.39 -0.58
C MET A 46 -13.40 20.54 -1.32
N ILE A 47 -12.53 20.23 -2.27
CA ILE A 47 -11.83 21.21 -3.09
C ILE A 47 -12.30 21.07 -4.53
N ASN A 48 -12.77 22.16 -5.10
CA ASN A 48 -13.06 22.21 -6.52
C ASN A 48 -11.75 22.31 -7.33
N PRO A 49 -11.38 21.31 -8.15
CA PRO A 49 -10.10 21.29 -8.84
C PRO A 49 -9.94 22.39 -9.91
N LYS A 50 -11.05 23.00 -10.37
CA LYS A 50 -11.01 24.05 -11.39
C LYS A 50 -10.62 25.42 -10.84
N ASN A 51 -10.97 25.71 -9.59
CA ASN A 51 -10.79 27.06 -9.02
C ASN A 51 -10.19 27.06 -7.60
N GLY A 52 -9.88 25.89 -7.04
CA GLY A 52 -9.32 25.75 -5.70
C GLY A 52 -10.26 26.10 -4.54
N LYS A 53 -11.56 26.33 -4.81
CA LYS A 53 -12.52 26.69 -3.76
C LYS A 53 -12.70 25.55 -2.78
N GLU A 54 -12.48 25.84 -1.50
CA GLU A 54 -12.71 24.90 -0.39
C GLU A 54 -14.14 25.04 0.15
N THR A 55 -14.78 23.90 0.37
CA THR A 55 -16.11 23.81 0.99
C THR A 55 -16.04 22.77 2.11
N PRO A 56 -16.36 23.13 3.37
CA PRO A 56 -16.31 22.18 4.47
C PRO A 56 -17.40 21.11 4.29
N LEU A 57 -17.01 19.83 4.39
CA LEU A 57 -17.92 18.68 4.36
C LEU A 57 -18.37 18.30 5.77
N THR A 58 -17.41 18.19 6.69
CA THR A 58 -17.68 17.82 8.09
C THR A 58 -16.60 18.34 9.01
N THR A 59 -16.88 18.36 10.32
CA THR A 59 -15.92 18.74 11.35
C THR A 59 -15.73 17.62 12.36
N ARG A 60 -14.57 17.61 13.01
CA ARG A 60 -14.23 16.64 14.05
C ARG A 60 -15.27 16.60 15.18
N ASN A 61 -15.80 17.76 15.59
CA ASN A 61 -16.84 17.85 16.61
C ASN A 61 -18.15 17.14 16.20
N ILE A 62 -18.55 17.25 14.94
CA ILE A 62 -19.75 16.57 14.44
C ILE A 62 -19.53 15.04 14.47
N VAL A 63 -18.40 14.57 13.95
CA VAL A 63 -18.06 13.15 13.94
C VAL A 63 -17.97 12.60 15.35
N ASN A 64 -17.28 13.32 16.26
CA ASN A 64 -17.10 12.87 17.64
C ASN A 64 -18.42 12.75 18.41
N LYS A 65 -19.42 13.58 18.16
CA LYS A 65 -20.75 13.41 18.76
C LYS A 65 -21.37 12.04 18.41
N ALA A 66 -21.25 11.59 17.17
CA ALA A 66 -21.76 10.28 16.75
C ALA A 66 -20.91 9.13 17.33
N LEU A 67 -19.57 9.27 17.34
CA LEU A 67 -18.67 8.28 17.93
C LEU A 67 -18.92 8.11 19.42
N GLU A 68 -19.10 9.20 20.18
CA GLU A 68 -19.40 9.16 21.62
C GLU A 68 -20.76 8.55 21.90
N ALA A 69 -21.78 8.89 21.12
CA ALA A 69 -23.12 8.32 21.24
C ALA A 69 -23.12 6.79 21.00
N GLY A 70 -22.26 6.30 20.10
CA GLY A 70 -22.03 4.88 19.83
C GLY A 70 -21.02 4.20 20.77
N ASN A 71 -20.46 4.91 21.75
CA ASN A 71 -19.42 4.43 22.65
C ASN A 71 -18.13 3.92 21.94
N HIS A 72 -17.74 4.63 20.87
CA HIS A 72 -16.54 4.30 20.05
C HIS A 72 -15.30 5.14 20.39
N GLY A 73 -15.36 5.99 21.41
CA GLY A 73 -14.28 6.91 21.76
C GLY A 73 -14.30 8.20 20.92
N LYS A 74 -13.13 8.78 20.67
CA LYS A 74 -12.98 10.06 19.97
C LYS A 74 -11.94 10.00 18.88
N LEU A 75 -12.24 10.62 17.76
CA LEU A 75 -11.28 10.94 16.70
C LEU A 75 -10.44 12.14 17.14
N GLN A 76 -9.11 12.02 17.13
CA GLN A 76 -8.20 13.11 17.51
C GLN A 76 -7.94 14.08 16.35
N HIS A 77 -7.85 13.55 15.13
CA HIS A 77 -7.62 14.28 13.88
C HIS A 77 -8.08 13.42 12.70
N PHE A 78 -8.27 14.04 11.53
CA PHE A 78 -8.70 13.31 10.34
C PHE A 78 -7.57 12.57 9.60
N HIS A 79 -6.34 12.51 10.10
CA HIS A 79 -5.26 11.74 9.48
C HIS A 79 -5.48 10.22 9.46
N ASN A 80 -6.36 9.71 10.35
CA ASN A 80 -6.75 8.30 10.40
C ASN A 80 -8.07 8.03 9.65
N VAL A 81 -8.42 8.91 8.72
CA VAL A 81 -9.64 8.81 7.93
C VAL A 81 -9.30 8.75 6.46
N SER A 82 -10.02 7.91 5.72
CA SER A 82 -9.93 7.81 4.26
C SER A 82 -11.32 7.83 3.63
N PHE A 83 -11.38 8.07 2.33
CA PHE A 83 -12.62 8.21 1.56
C PHE A 83 -12.62 7.25 0.37
N PRO A 84 -12.68 5.92 0.62
CA PRO A 84 -12.54 4.92 -0.43
C PRO A 84 -13.77 4.80 -1.35
N TRP A 85 -14.86 5.48 -1.04
CA TRP A 85 -16.09 5.47 -1.86
C TRP A 85 -16.25 6.79 -2.60
N PRO A 86 -15.86 6.90 -3.88
CA PRO A 86 -15.98 8.12 -4.65
C PRO A 86 -17.43 8.63 -4.68
N LYS A 87 -17.64 9.94 -4.44
CA LYS A 87 -18.94 10.62 -4.48
C LYS A 87 -20.00 10.09 -3.48
N LYS A 88 -19.65 9.22 -2.53
CA LYS A 88 -20.53 8.81 -1.44
C LYS A 88 -20.17 9.57 -0.17
N SER A 89 -21.17 9.99 0.60
CA SER A 89 -20.97 10.68 1.89
C SER A 89 -20.35 9.80 2.99
N LEU A 90 -19.56 8.80 2.60
CA LEU A 90 -18.97 7.81 3.48
C LEU A 90 -17.49 8.08 3.70
N MET A 91 -17.07 8.00 4.96
CA MET A 91 -15.66 7.95 5.34
C MET A 91 -15.36 6.69 6.15
N LEU A 92 -14.14 6.19 6.00
CA LEU A 92 -13.60 5.10 6.79
C LEU A 92 -12.71 5.68 7.89
N ILE A 93 -13.08 5.45 9.14
CA ILE A 93 -12.32 5.87 10.33
C ILE A 93 -11.55 4.66 10.85
N SER A 94 -10.22 4.77 10.90
CA SER A 94 -9.33 3.73 11.43
C SER A 94 -8.99 4.03 12.89
N LEU A 95 -9.53 3.24 13.81
CA LEU A 95 -9.22 3.31 15.24
C LEU A 95 -8.27 2.16 15.66
N PRO A 96 -7.64 2.22 16.84
CA PRO A 96 -6.69 1.19 17.25
C PRO A 96 -7.24 -0.23 17.31
N ASP A 97 -8.55 -0.41 17.55
CA ASP A 97 -9.22 -1.68 17.75
C ASP A 97 -10.34 -1.98 16.75
N LYS A 98 -10.59 -1.07 15.78
CA LYS A 98 -11.70 -1.22 14.83
C LYS A 98 -11.60 -0.29 13.64
N TYR A 99 -12.38 -0.60 12.61
CA TYR A 99 -12.77 0.32 11.55
C TYR A 99 -14.23 0.74 11.73
N ILE A 100 -14.54 2.00 11.40
CA ILE A 100 -15.91 2.53 11.42
C ILE A 100 -16.19 3.17 10.06
N VAL A 101 -17.28 2.77 9.43
CA VAL A 101 -17.84 3.48 8.28
C VAL A 101 -18.85 4.49 8.80
N TYR A 102 -18.61 5.76 8.52
CA TYR A 102 -19.43 6.88 8.97
C TYR A 102 -19.96 7.66 7.77
N ASP A 103 -21.28 7.93 7.77
CA ASP A 103 -21.92 8.81 6.81
C ASP A 103 -21.93 10.25 7.35
N PHE A 104 -21.23 11.15 6.64
CA PHE A 104 -21.08 12.53 7.11
C PHE A 104 -22.25 13.44 6.72
N ASP A 105 -23.10 13.05 5.77
CA ASP A 105 -24.35 13.78 5.44
C ASP A 105 -25.43 13.44 6.44
N TYR A 106 -25.68 12.14 6.69
CA TYR A 106 -26.66 11.67 7.68
C TYR A 106 -26.14 11.73 9.12
N ARG A 107 -24.81 11.88 9.31
CA ARG A 107 -24.14 11.96 10.62
C ARG A 107 -24.32 10.71 11.47
N GLU A 108 -24.27 9.56 10.85
CA GLU A 108 -24.50 8.27 11.49
C GLU A 108 -23.40 7.24 11.20
N ILE A 109 -23.27 6.28 12.11
CA ILE A 109 -22.36 5.14 11.94
C ILE A 109 -23.11 4.07 11.16
N ILE A 110 -22.59 3.74 9.98
CA ILE A 110 -23.16 2.71 9.10
C ILE A 110 -22.73 1.31 9.52
N SER A 111 -21.47 1.14 9.86
CA SER A 111 -20.95 -0.15 10.30
C SER A 111 -19.69 -0.01 11.16
N THR A 112 -19.42 -1.04 11.93
CA THR A 112 -18.20 -1.17 12.74
C THR A 112 -17.60 -2.56 12.52
N ARG A 113 -16.29 -2.60 12.28
CA ARG A 113 -15.53 -3.84 12.12
C ARG A 113 -14.43 -3.89 13.19
N PRO A 114 -14.55 -4.74 14.22
CA PRO A 114 -13.51 -4.90 15.22
C PRO A 114 -12.26 -5.52 14.61
N VAL A 115 -11.11 -5.18 15.16
CA VAL A 115 -9.82 -5.81 14.85
C VAL A 115 -9.18 -6.20 16.20
N PRO A 116 -8.61 -7.40 16.34
CA PRO A 116 -7.91 -7.78 17.55
C PRO A 116 -6.80 -6.78 17.91
N LYS A 117 -6.56 -6.60 19.20
CA LYS A 117 -5.55 -5.65 19.69
C LYS A 117 -4.15 -5.97 19.16
N GLU A 118 -3.83 -7.24 18.98
CA GLU A 118 -2.56 -7.75 18.44
C GLU A 118 -2.52 -7.69 16.91
N GLY A 119 -3.66 -7.36 16.26
CA GLY A 119 -3.77 -7.27 14.81
C GLY A 119 -3.08 -6.02 14.25
N VAL A 120 -2.02 -6.23 13.49
CA VAL A 120 -1.24 -5.19 12.80
C VAL A 120 -1.28 -5.38 11.28
N ASN A 121 -0.66 -4.50 10.50
CA ASN A 121 -0.68 -4.54 9.02
C ASN A 121 -2.10 -4.65 8.44
N ARG A 122 -2.99 -3.83 8.95
CA ARG A 122 -4.43 -3.88 8.65
C ARG A 122 -4.75 -3.35 7.27
N ASP A 123 -5.61 -4.05 6.54
CA ASP A 123 -6.07 -3.68 5.21
C ASP A 123 -7.59 -3.91 5.10
N TYR A 124 -8.35 -2.81 5.08
CA TYR A 124 -9.81 -2.83 5.00
C TYR A 124 -10.26 -2.82 3.54
N GLN A 125 -11.20 -3.69 3.20
CA GLN A 125 -11.80 -3.77 1.86
C GLN A 125 -13.14 -3.02 1.84
N PRO A 126 -13.28 -1.92 1.08
CA PRO A 126 -14.46 -1.06 1.14
C PRO A 126 -15.76 -1.69 0.65
N GLU A 127 -15.73 -2.54 -0.38
CA GLU A 127 -16.94 -3.10 -1.00
C GLU A 127 -17.56 -4.22 -0.15
N THR A 128 -16.72 -5.03 0.50
CA THR A 128 -17.18 -6.19 1.30
C THR A 128 -17.15 -5.94 2.79
N GLY A 129 -16.36 -4.97 3.25
CA GLY A 129 -16.07 -4.73 4.66
C GLY A 129 -15.18 -5.79 5.30
N HIS A 130 -14.53 -6.65 4.50
CA HIS A 130 -13.52 -7.58 5.01
C HIS A 130 -12.30 -6.82 5.55
N VAL A 131 -11.64 -7.38 6.54
CA VAL A 131 -10.41 -6.85 7.11
C VAL A 131 -9.33 -7.92 7.09
N ALA A 132 -8.25 -7.68 6.35
CA ALA A 132 -7.03 -8.45 6.47
C ALA A 132 -6.13 -7.83 7.55
N TYR A 133 -5.45 -8.65 8.34
CA TYR A 133 -4.47 -8.20 9.34
C TYR A 133 -3.51 -9.34 9.68
N THR A 134 -2.42 -9.01 10.35
CA THR A 134 -1.45 -10.03 10.81
C THR A 134 -1.39 -10.09 12.34
N ILE A 135 -1.22 -11.29 12.88
CA ILE A 135 -0.83 -11.53 14.27
C ILE A 135 0.43 -12.37 14.26
N GLY A 136 1.51 -11.84 14.83
CA GLY A 136 2.82 -12.44 14.71
C GLY A 136 3.25 -12.49 13.24
N ASN A 137 3.56 -13.69 12.76
CA ASN A 137 3.99 -13.95 11.39
C ASN A 137 2.89 -14.45 10.45
N ASN A 138 1.64 -14.55 10.94
CA ASN A 138 0.54 -15.14 10.19
C ASN A 138 -0.53 -14.14 9.78
N LEU A 139 -1.14 -14.40 8.61
CA LEU A 139 -2.21 -13.60 8.01
C LEU A 139 -3.58 -14.10 8.46
N TYR A 140 -4.48 -13.17 8.73
CA TYR A 140 -5.88 -13.37 9.06
C TYR A 140 -6.77 -12.53 8.16
N VAL A 141 -7.96 -13.04 7.85
CA VAL A 141 -9.05 -12.28 7.24
C VAL A 141 -10.28 -12.42 8.13
N ASP A 142 -10.80 -11.31 8.59
CA ASP A 142 -11.79 -11.23 9.66
C ASP A 142 -11.30 -12.05 10.88
N ASP A 143 -12.06 -13.07 11.33
CA ASP A 143 -11.66 -13.92 12.47
C ASP A 143 -11.01 -15.24 12.05
N LYS A 144 -10.67 -15.40 10.75
CA LYS A 144 -10.14 -16.66 10.21
C LYS A 144 -8.65 -16.54 9.92
N ALA A 145 -7.87 -17.51 10.38
CA ALA A 145 -6.49 -17.67 9.98
C ALA A 145 -6.43 -18.09 8.50
N VAL A 146 -5.74 -17.29 7.68
CA VAL A 146 -5.43 -17.62 6.28
C VAL A 146 -4.18 -18.48 6.20
N THR A 147 -3.23 -18.23 7.10
CA THR A 147 -1.97 -18.98 7.18
C THR A 147 -1.71 -19.46 8.62
N ASN A 148 -0.94 -20.55 8.71
CA ASN A 148 -0.45 -21.09 9.97
C ASN A 148 0.99 -21.56 9.81
N GLU A 149 1.88 -20.62 9.61
CA GLU A 149 3.28 -20.84 9.28
C GLU A 149 4.14 -20.77 10.54
N PRO A 150 5.23 -21.56 10.60
CA PRO A 150 6.18 -21.51 11.71
C PRO A 150 6.98 -20.20 11.70
N GLN A 151 7.68 -19.95 12.80
CA GLN A 151 8.58 -18.81 12.90
C GLN A 151 9.67 -18.85 11.81
N GLY A 152 9.96 -17.72 11.20
CA GLY A 152 10.87 -17.59 10.06
C GLY A 152 10.14 -17.56 8.71
N ILE A 153 8.82 -17.83 8.69
CA ILE A 153 7.98 -17.62 7.52
C ILE A 153 6.96 -16.56 7.86
N VAL A 154 6.93 -15.47 7.11
CA VAL A 154 6.12 -14.28 7.38
C VAL A 154 5.10 -14.09 6.25
N CYS A 155 3.83 -13.94 6.61
CA CYS A 155 2.73 -13.78 5.67
C CYS A 155 1.98 -12.46 5.84
N GLY A 156 1.53 -11.86 4.74
CA GLY A 156 0.71 -10.65 4.76
C GLY A 156 1.43 -9.38 5.22
N GLN A 157 2.75 -9.38 5.22
CA GLN A 157 3.58 -8.22 5.59
C GLN A 157 4.40 -7.74 4.40
N ALA A 158 4.86 -6.48 4.45
CA ALA A 158 5.76 -5.92 3.45
C ALA A 158 7.05 -6.75 3.41
N VAL A 159 7.48 -7.08 2.20
CA VAL A 159 8.68 -7.88 1.93
C VAL A 159 9.83 -7.02 1.40
N HIS A 160 10.96 -7.63 1.06
CA HIS A 160 12.09 -6.98 0.40
C HIS A 160 12.55 -5.69 1.08
N ARG A 161 12.46 -5.62 2.43
CA ARG A 161 12.81 -4.45 3.24
C ARG A 161 12.09 -3.16 2.82
N ARG A 162 10.90 -3.29 2.22
CA ARG A 162 10.11 -2.18 1.65
C ARG A 162 10.78 -1.46 0.48
N GLU A 163 11.73 -2.12 -0.18
CA GLU A 163 12.27 -1.67 -1.46
C GLU A 163 11.19 -1.72 -2.56
N PHE A 164 11.45 -1.08 -3.69
CA PHE A 164 10.62 -1.12 -4.89
C PHE A 164 9.16 -0.68 -4.66
N GLY A 165 8.95 0.32 -3.79
CA GLY A 165 7.61 0.85 -3.49
C GLY A 165 6.72 -0.06 -2.64
N ILE A 166 7.24 -1.17 -2.09
CA ILE A 166 6.45 -2.11 -1.28
C ILE A 166 6.14 -1.48 0.08
N GLN A 167 4.87 -1.11 0.31
CA GLN A 167 4.41 -0.52 1.58
C GLN A 167 3.61 -1.50 2.44
N LYS A 168 2.97 -2.51 1.83
CA LYS A 168 2.10 -3.49 2.49
C LYS A 168 2.30 -4.89 1.92
N GLY A 169 1.72 -5.89 2.59
CA GLY A 169 1.84 -7.29 2.19
C GLY A 169 0.53 -7.94 1.78
N THR A 170 -0.55 -7.18 1.68
CA THR A 170 -1.90 -7.64 1.30
C THR A 170 -2.49 -6.73 0.23
N PHE A 171 -3.21 -7.31 -0.75
CA PHE A 171 -3.73 -6.59 -1.91
C PHE A 171 -5.09 -7.15 -2.26
N TRP A 172 -6.16 -6.47 -1.82
CA TRP A 172 -7.52 -6.85 -2.16
C TRP A 172 -7.81 -6.67 -3.63
N SER A 173 -8.53 -7.60 -4.22
CA SER A 173 -9.13 -7.40 -5.55
C SER A 173 -10.19 -6.29 -5.51
N PRO A 174 -10.52 -5.64 -6.63
CA PRO A 174 -11.45 -4.51 -6.67
C PRO A 174 -12.80 -4.78 -5.99
N SER A 175 -13.40 -5.96 -6.20
CA SER A 175 -14.67 -6.34 -5.56
C SER A 175 -14.50 -6.91 -4.14
N GLY A 176 -13.25 -7.22 -3.73
CA GLY A 176 -12.95 -7.85 -2.44
C GLY A 176 -13.19 -9.36 -2.37
N ASN A 177 -13.44 -10.00 -3.50
CA ASN A 177 -13.64 -11.45 -3.56
C ASN A 177 -12.34 -12.25 -3.38
N LEU A 178 -11.20 -11.63 -3.67
CA LEU A 178 -9.87 -12.24 -3.58
C LEU A 178 -8.90 -11.33 -2.83
N LEU A 179 -7.91 -11.94 -2.17
CA LEU A 179 -6.83 -11.25 -1.49
C LEU A 179 -5.49 -11.82 -1.94
N ALA A 180 -4.71 -11.05 -2.68
CA ALA A 180 -3.31 -11.38 -2.91
C ALA A 180 -2.47 -11.03 -1.68
N PHE A 181 -1.48 -11.85 -1.36
CA PHE A 181 -0.61 -11.62 -0.20
C PHE A 181 0.80 -12.17 -0.42
N TYR A 182 1.77 -11.56 0.23
CA TYR A 182 3.14 -12.08 0.28
C TYR A 182 3.27 -13.16 1.35
N ARG A 183 4.05 -14.21 1.00
CA ARG A 183 4.62 -15.20 1.91
C ARG A 183 6.13 -15.19 1.75
N MET A 184 6.82 -14.75 2.78
CA MET A 184 8.27 -14.62 2.81
C MET A 184 8.88 -15.70 3.72
N ASP A 185 9.72 -16.55 3.16
CA ASP A 185 10.57 -17.44 3.94
C ASP A 185 11.92 -16.74 4.17
N GLU A 186 12.21 -16.43 5.41
CA GLU A 186 13.47 -15.85 5.87
C GLU A 186 14.22 -16.77 6.83
N SER A 187 13.84 -18.06 6.93
CA SER A 187 14.44 -19.01 7.85
C SER A 187 15.93 -19.20 7.62
N MET A 188 16.37 -19.10 6.36
CA MET A 188 17.77 -19.21 5.93
C MET A 188 18.56 -17.89 6.04
N VAL A 189 17.89 -16.77 6.30
CA VAL A 189 18.54 -15.45 6.33
C VAL A 189 19.33 -15.28 7.63
N ALA A 190 20.54 -14.76 7.51
CA ALA A 190 21.40 -14.48 8.67
C ALA A 190 20.74 -13.50 9.65
N GLN A 191 21.02 -13.71 10.93
CA GLN A 191 20.60 -12.79 11.97
C GLN A 191 21.59 -11.63 12.10
N TYR A 192 21.05 -10.43 12.17
CA TYR A 192 21.80 -9.21 12.42
C TYR A 192 21.41 -8.64 13.80
N PRO A 193 22.38 -8.38 14.70
CA PRO A 193 22.12 -7.86 16.03
C PRO A 193 21.81 -6.35 15.98
N LEU A 194 20.65 -5.96 16.45
CA LEU A 194 20.33 -4.58 16.79
C LEU A 194 20.49 -4.39 18.30
N VAL A 195 21.36 -3.47 18.70
CA VAL A 195 21.58 -3.19 20.12
C VAL A 195 20.66 -2.07 20.56
N ASP A 196 19.74 -2.37 21.48
CA ASP A 196 18.93 -1.37 22.16
C ASP A 196 19.72 -0.78 23.34
N ILE A 197 20.18 0.45 23.15
CA ILE A 197 20.93 1.20 24.17
C ILE A 197 20.03 2.05 25.06
N THR A 198 18.72 2.06 24.87
CA THR A 198 17.76 2.84 25.70
C THR A 198 17.35 2.10 26.95
N ALA A 199 17.53 0.78 27.00
CA ALA A 199 17.37 -0.01 28.20
C ALA A 199 18.48 0.28 29.23
N PRO A 200 18.23 0.16 30.55
CA PRO A 200 19.24 0.36 31.59
C PRO A 200 20.48 -0.50 31.44
N ILE A 201 20.31 -1.71 30.92
CA ILE A 201 21.37 -2.61 30.44
C ILE A 201 21.06 -2.87 28.98
N ALA A 202 22.03 -2.61 28.08
CA ALA A 202 21.84 -2.78 26.67
C ALA A 202 21.38 -4.20 26.30
N GLU A 203 20.36 -4.29 25.48
CA GLU A 203 19.77 -5.56 25.01
C GLU A 203 20.06 -5.78 23.54
N VAL A 204 20.18 -7.04 23.11
CA VAL A 204 20.40 -7.40 21.72
C VAL A 204 19.13 -7.97 21.12
N ASN A 205 18.56 -7.26 20.15
CA ASN A 205 17.43 -7.69 19.34
C ASN A 205 17.91 -8.17 17.98
N ASN A 206 17.87 -9.48 17.73
CA ASN A 206 18.26 -10.02 16.45
C ASN A 206 17.13 -9.90 15.42
N ILE A 207 17.45 -9.38 14.24
CA ILE A 207 16.55 -9.38 13.08
C ILE A 207 17.14 -10.22 11.96
N ARG A 208 16.28 -10.77 11.09
CA ARG A 208 16.71 -11.40 9.85
C ARG A 208 17.09 -10.32 8.84
N TYR A 209 18.34 -10.31 8.38
CA TYR A 209 18.81 -9.31 7.42
C TYR A 209 19.77 -9.94 6.39
N PRO A 210 19.39 -9.95 5.08
CA PRO A 210 20.21 -10.50 4.03
C PRO A 210 21.36 -9.52 3.71
N MET A 211 22.49 -9.65 4.40
CA MET A 211 23.67 -8.83 4.15
C MET A 211 24.24 -9.11 2.75
N ALA A 212 25.01 -8.15 2.21
CA ALA A 212 25.61 -8.26 0.88
C ALA A 212 26.40 -9.57 0.72
N GLY A 213 26.17 -10.28 -0.38
CA GLY A 213 26.80 -11.57 -0.68
C GLY A 213 26.25 -12.76 0.10
N MET A 214 25.30 -12.57 1.03
CA MET A 214 24.68 -13.65 1.81
C MET A 214 23.32 -14.07 1.22
N THR A 215 22.85 -15.24 1.64
CA THR A 215 21.54 -15.78 1.24
C THR A 215 20.41 -14.83 1.63
N SER A 216 19.56 -14.52 0.67
CA SER A 216 18.38 -13.70 0.85
C SER A 216 17.15 -14.54 1.20
N HIS A 217 16.09 -13.87 1.63
CA HIS A 217 14.76 -14.46 1.80
C HIS A 217 14.16 -14.85 0.46
N GLN A 218 13.22 -15.80 0.50
CA GLN A 218 12.47 -16.27 -0.66
C GLN A 218 11.01 -15.88 -0.52
N VAL A 219 10.45 -15.21 -1.53
CA VAL A 219 9.08 -14.73 -1.52
C VAL A 219 8.22 -15.52 -2.50
N LYS A 220 6.99 -15.81 -2.08
CA LYS A 220 5.90 -16.29 -2.93
C LYS A 220 4.72 -15.35 -2.81
N VAL A 221 3.91 -15.28 -3.85
CA VAL A 221 2.63 -14.56 -3.83
C VAL A 221 1.50 -15.58 -3.76
N GLY A 222 0.65 -15.46 -2.74
CA GLY A 222 -0.56 -16.25 -2.58
C GLY A 222 -1.80 -15.46 -2.95
N ILE A 223 -2.87 -16.15 -3.33
CA ILE A 223 -4.22 -15.60 -3.55
C ILE A 223 -5.19 -16.39 -2.66
N TYR A 224 -5.84 -15.70 -1.74
CA TYR A 224 -6.84 -16.24 -0.83
C TYR A 224 -8.24 -15.85 -1.29
N ASN A 225 -9.16 -16.81 -1.22
CA ASN A 225 -10.58 -16.58 -1.49
C ASN A 225 -11.37 -16.67 -0.16
N PRO A 226 -11.88 -15.56 0.39
CA PRO A 226 -12.62 -15.53 1.66
C PRO A 226 -13.88 -16.39 1.66
N ALA A 227 -14.56 -16.50 0.52
CA ALA A 227 -15.81 -17.28 0.41
C ALA A 227 -15.57 -18.79 0.55
N THR A 228 -14.45 -19.30 0.02
CA THR A 228 -14.11 -20.73 0.07
C THR A 228 -13.14 -21.09 1.19
N GLY A 229 -12.43 -20.09 1.76
CA GLY A 229 -11.38 -20.29 2.74
C GLY A 229 -10.10 -20.93 2.16
N LYS A 230 -9.94 -20.96 0.83
CA LYS A 230 -8.79 -21.59 0.17
C LYS A 230 -7.80 -20.57 -0.33
N SER A 231 -6.52 -20.95 -0.31
CA SER A 231 -5.43 -20.21 -0.92
C SER A 231 -4.77 -21.03 -2.02
N ILE A 232 -4.32 -20.34 -3.06
CA ILE A 232 -3.38 -20.86 -4.06
C ILE A 232 -2.12 -20.01 -4.03
N TYR A 233 -1.03 -20.50 -4.63
CA TYR A 233 0.19 -19.74 -4.83
C TYR A 233 0.50 -19.63 -6.31
N LEU A 234 1.09 -18.51 -6.73
CA LEU A 234 1.52 -18.32 -8.11
C LEU A 234 2.63 -19.32 -8.46
N ASN A 235 2.53 -19.91 -9.65
CA ASN A 235 3.50 -20.82 -10.23
C ASN A 235 4.66 -20.06 -10.87
N ALA A 236 5.33 -19.20 -10.07
CA ALA A 236 6.40 -18.33 -10.55
C ALA A 236 7.77 -19.02 -10.63
N GLY A 237 7.87 -20.33 -10.31
CA GLY A 237 9.11 -21.08 -10.31
C GLY A 237 9.99 -20.84 -9.08
N ASP A 238 11.30 -20.94 -9.23
CA ASP A 238 12.28 -20.79 -8.14
C ASP A 238 12.30 -19.34 -7.62
N PRO A 239 11.99 -19.10 -6.33
CA PRO A 239 12.00 -17.75 -5.74
C PRO A 239 13.39 -17.25 -5.36
N THR A 240 14.46 -18.01 -5.62
CA THR A 240 15.84 -17.66 -5.25
C THR A 240 16.34 -16.48 -6.08
N ASP A 241 17.01 -15.54 -5.42
CA ASP A 241 17.69 -14.39 -6.03
C ASP A 241 16.82 -13.54 -6.96
N ARG A 242 15.56 -13.33 -6.57
CA ARG A 242 14.65 -12.39 -7.24
C ARG A 242 13.64 -11.80 -6.29
N TYR A 243 13.01 -10.73 -6.75
CA TYR A 243 12.02 -9.97 -6.04
C TYR A 243 10.68 -10.01 -6.79
N PHE A 244 9.58 -10.08 -6.04
CA PHE A 244 8.21 -9.92 -6.54
C PHE A 244 7.65 -8.63 -5.98
N THR A 245 7.35 -7.68 -6.84
CA THR A 245 6.95 -6.33 -6.42
C THR A 245 5.80 -5.80 -7.27
N ASN A 246 5.24 -4.65 -6.89
CA ASN A 246 4.26 -3.88 -7.65
C ASN A 246 3.02 -4.70 -8.07
N ILE A 247 2.42 -5.42 -7.11
CA ILE A 247 1.23 -6.23 -7.34
C ILE A 247 0.05 -5.35 -7.74
N SER A 248 -0.64 -5.71 -8.83
CA SER A 248 -1.84 -5.05 -9.33
C SER A 248 -2.87 -6.07 -9.84
N TRP A 249 -4.13 -5.87 -9.48
CA TRP A 249 -5.24 -6.67 -9.99
C TRP A 249 -5.72 -6.15 -11.34
N ALA A 250 -6.05 -7.07 -12.25
CA ALA A 250 -6.87 -6.72 -13.41
C ALA A 250 -8.25 -6.25 -12.94
N PRO A 251 -8.91 -5.29 -13.64
CA PRO A 251 -10.26 -4.84 -13.28
C PRO A 251 -11.32 -5.94 -13.26
N ASP A 252 -11.15 -7.01 -14.05
CA ASP A 252 -12.03 -8.20 -14.09
C ASP A 252 -11.66 -9.27 -13.06
N GLU A 253 -10.61 -9.05 -12.26
CA GLU A 253 -10.10 -9.94 -11.20
C GLU A 253 -9.63 -11.33 -11.66
N LYS A 254 -9.56 -11.57 -12.98
CA LYS A 254 -9.11 -12.86 -13.53
C LYS A 254 -7.60 -13.00 -13.59
N SER A 255 -6.89 -11.87 -13.51
CA SER A 255 -5.44 -11.82 -13.56
C SER A 255 -4.84 -10.97 -12.47
N LEU A 256 -3.69 -11.41 -11.98
CA LEU A 256 -2.81 -10.66 -11.11
C LEU A 256 -1.54 -10.28 -11.89
N TYR A 257 -1.19 -9.01 -11.87
CA TYR A 257 0.04 -8.51 -12.46
C TYR A 257 1.05 -8.20 -11.38
N LEU A 258 2.32 -8.47 -11.64
CA LEU A 258 3.41 -8.10 -10.76
C LEU A 258 4.71 -7.94 -11.55
N ILE A 259 5.65 -7.23 -10.98
CA ILE A 259 7.00 -7.12 -11.53
C ILE A 259 7.89 -8.14 -10.84
N GLU A 260 8.54 -8.98 -11.65
CA GLU A 260 9.66 -9.80 -11.22
C GLU A 260 10.95 -9.05 -11.51
N LEU A 261 11.78 -8.85 -10.49
CA LEU A 261 13.06 -8.17 -10.60
C LEU A 261 14.16 -9.14 -10.17
N ASN A 262 15.26 -9.24 -10.93
CA ASN A 262 16.41 -10.04 -10.56
C ASN A 262 17.15 -9.44 -9.36
N ARG A 263 17.99 -10.24 -8.68
CA ARG A 263 18.74 -9.81 -7.51
C ARG A 263 19.75 -8.70 -7.81
N ASP A 264 20.30 -8.66 -9.01
CA ASP A 264 21.21 -7.59 -9.44
C ASP A 264 20.48 -6.27 -9.68
N GLN A 265 19.13 -6.29 -9.63
CA GLN A 265 18.26 -5.11 -9.74
C GLN A 265 18.46 -4.36 -11.06
N ASN A 266 18.71 -5.07 -12.14
CA ASN A 266 18.95 -4.49 -13.46
C ASN A 266 18.08 -5.09 -14.57
N HIS A 267 17.22 -6.06 -14.25
CA HIS A 267 16.29 -6.70 -15.18
C HIS A 267 14.93 -6.94 -14.51
N ALA A 268 13.93 -6.23 -14.98
CA ALA A 268 12.55 -6.31 -14.52
C ALA A 268 11.64 -6.88 -15.61
N LYS A 269 10.64 -7.68 -15.21
CA LYS A 269 9.62 -8.29 -16.09
C LYS A 269 8.24 -7.99 -15.55
N LEU A 270 7.36 -7.43 -16.35
CA LEU A 270 5.94 -7.36 -16.01
C LEU A 270 5.28 -8.68 -16.39
N CYS A 271 4.86 -9.45 -15.38
CA CYS A 271 4.26 -10.76 -15.52
C CYS A 271 2.77 -10.72 -15.21
N GLN A 272 1.97 -11.44 -16.00
CA GLN A 272 0.53 -11.66 -15.80
C GLN A 272 0.29 -13.11 -15.37
N TYR A 273 -0.39 -13.29 -14.25
CA TYR A 273 -0.76 -14.60 -13.71
C TYR A 273 -2.26 -14.78 -13.67
N ASN A 274 -2.72 -16.01 -13.94
CA ASN A 274 -4.13 -16.41 -13.78
C ASN A 274 -4.48 -16.44 -12.28
N ALA A 275 -5.52 -15.70 -11.89
CA ALA A 275 -5.91 -15.57 -10.49
C ALA A 275 -6.57 -16.84 -9.90
N GLU A 276 -7.08 -17.74 -10.74
CA GLU A 276 -7.72 -18.99 -10.31
C GLU A 276 -6.73 -20.14 -10.18
N THR A 277 -5.77 -20.26 -11.13
CA THR A 277 -4.82 -21.39 -11.19
C THR A 277 -3.44 -21.05 -10.67
N GLY A 278 -3.08 -19.76 -10.63
CA GLY A 278 -1.73 -19.28 -10.30
C GLY A 278 -0.73 -19.40 -11.45
N ASP A 279 -1.14 -19.84 -12.64
CA ASP A 279 -0.23 -20.05 -13.76
C ASP A 279 0.20 -18.74 -14.42
N LEU A 280 1.46 -18.67 -14.85
CA LEU A 280 1.97 -17.58 -15.66
C LEU A 280 1.27 -17.61 -17.03
N MET A 281 0.58 -16.53 -17.37
CA MET A 281 -0.12 -16.36 -18.64
C MET A 281 0.77 -15.67 -19.69
N ALA A 282 1.47 -14.63 -19.30
CA ALA A 282 2.35 -13.86 -20.18
C ALA A 282 3.41 -13.08 -19.38
N THR A 283 4.55 -12.83 -20.04
CA THR A 283 5.45 -11.73 -19.73
C THR A 283 5.15 -10.64 -20.76
N LEU A 284 4.60 -9.50 -20.32
CA LEU A 284 4.12 -8.46 -21.22
C LEU A 284 5.27 -7.67 -21.84
N PHE A 285 6.23 -7.31 -21.03
CA PHE A 285 7.47 -6.65 -21.45
C PHE A 285 8.57 -6.86 -20.41
N GLU A 286 9.79 -6.56 -20.83
CA GLU A 286 10.98 -6.58 -19.98
C GLU A 286 11.68 -5.22 -20.05
N GLU A 287 12.31 -4.84 -18.95
CA GLU A 287 13.12 -3.62 -18.84
C GLU A 287 14.48 -3.97 -18.29
N GLU A 288 15.53 -3.62 -19.02
CA GLU A 288 16.92 -3.87 -18.65
C GLU A 288 17.71 -2.57 -18.66
N ASN A 289 18.67 -2.47 -17.73
CA ASN A 289 19.60 -1.34 -17.70
C ASN A 289 20.94 -1.80 -17.14
N ASP A 290 22.05 -1.35 -17.72
CA ASP A 290 23.41 -1.71 -17.28
C ASP A 290 23.73 -1.28 -15.84
N LYS A 291 22.96 -0.34 -15.27
CA LYS A 291 23.16 0.17 -13.91
C LYS A 291 22.12 -0.41 -12.96
N TYR A 292 20.83 -0.05 -13.14
CA TYR A 292 19.74 -0.52 -12.31
C TYR A 292 18.38 -0.26 -12.99
N VAL A 293 17.40 -1.09 -12.61
CA VAL A 293 15.96 -0.87 -12.85
C VAL A 293 15.27 -0.87 -11.50
N GLU A 294 14.53 0.20 -11.19
CA GLU A 294 13.93 0.41 -9.89
C GLU A 294 12.42 0.68 -10.02
N PRO A 295 11.58 -0.35 -10.17
CA PRO A 295 10.13 -0.19 -10.24
C PRO A 295 9.58 0.24 -8.89
N GLN A 296 8.93 1.41 -8.81
CA GLN A 296 8.42 1.99 -7.56
C GLN A 296 6.89 1.88 -7.42
N GLU A 297 6.18 1.79 -8.54
CA GLU A 297 4.73 1.86 -8.56
C GLU A 297 4.12 0.68 -9.32
N PRO A 298 3.00 0.12 -8.83
CA PRO A 298 2.25 -0.88 -9.57
C PRO A 298 1.65 -0.27 -10.85
N ILE A 299 1.34 -1.12 -11.84
CA ILE A 299 0.59 -0.66 -13.00
C ILE A 299 -0.80 -0.19 -12.57
N ILE A 300 -1.30 0.85 -13.24
CA ILE A 300 -2.61 1.45 -12.96
C ILE A 300 -3.48 1.31 -14.20
N PHE A 301 -4.50 0.44 -14.13
CA PHE A 301 -5.49 0.30 -15.19
C PHE A 301 -6.33 1.56 -15.34
N LEU A 302 -6.64 1.92 -16.59
CA LEU A 302 -7.50 3.08 -16.85
C LEU A 302 -8.94 2.75 -16.44
N PRO A 303 -9.62 3.61 -15.64
CA PRO A 303 -10.97 3.32 -15.18
C PRO A 303 -12.02 3.21 -16.29
N TRP A 304 -11.73 3.79 -17.47
CA TRP A 304 -12.63 3.80 -18.63
C TRP A 304 -12.22 2.82 -19.73
N ASP A 305 -11.04 2.18 -19.61
CA ASP A 305 -10.54 1.20 -20.57
C ASP A 305 -9.67 0.16 -19.86
N SER A 306 -10.25 -0.97 -19.52
CA SER A 306 -9.57 -2.07 -18.84
C SER A 306 -8.53 -2.81 -19.70
N SER A 307 -8.44 -2.48 -21.00
CA SER A 307 -7.42 -3.02 -21.88
C SER A 307 -6.12 -2.20 -21.86
N GLN A 308 -6.09 -1.08 -21.13
CA GLN A 308 -4.94 -0.18 -21.05
C GLN A 308 -4.55 0.09 -19.60
N PHE A 309 -3.26 0.30 -19.39
CA PHE A 309 -2.70 0.67 -18.09
C PHE A 309 -1.53 1.64 -18.23
N ILE A 310 -1.31 2.40 -17.16
CA ILE A 310 -0.14 3.27 -16.99
C ILE A 310 0.95 2.48 -16.26
N TYR A 311 2.15 2.55 -16.79
CA TYR A 311 3.39 2.09 -16.16
C TYR A 311 4.34 3.26 -15.95
N GLN A 312 4.96 3.35 -14.78
CA GLN A 312 5.95 4.37 -14.45
C GLN A 312 7.35 3.77 -14.52
N SER A 313 8.24 4.39 -15.28
CA SER A 313 9.61 3.91 -15.50
C SER A 313 10.60 5.03 -15.74
N GLN A 314 11.87 4.74 -15.49
CA GLN A 314 13.03 5.59 -15.76
C GLN A 314 13.79 5.14 -17.02
N LYS A 315 13.22 4.31 -17.89
CA LYS A 315 13.88 3.68 -19.02
C LYS A 315 14.52 4.65 -20.04
N ASP A 316 14.05 5.90 -20.07
CA ASP A 316 14.60 6.96 -20.94
C ASP A 316 15.46 8.00 -20.17
N GLY A 317 15.82 7.70 -18.91
CA GLY A 317 16.67 8.52 -18.04
C GLY A 317 15.93 9.43 -17.07
N TYR A 318 14.61 9.55 -17.20
CA TYR A 318 13.73 10.29 -16.28
C TYR A 318 12.52 9.44 -15.89
N ASN A 319 11.95 9.70 -14.72
CA ASN A 319 10.78 8.97 -14.25
C ASN A 319 9.51 9.48 -14.96
N HIS A 320 9.10 8.77 -15.99
CA HIS A 320 7.95 9.11 -16.85
C HIS A 320 6.82 8.09 -16.74
N LEU A 321 5.65 8.50 -17.22
CA LEU A 321 4.47 7.66 -17.34
C LEU A 321 4.36 7.16 -18.79
N TYR A 322 4.15 5.86 -18.93
CA TYR A 322 3.98 5.18 -20.21
C TYR A 322 2.62 4.51 -20.27
N LEU A 323 1.93 4.65 -21.41
CA LEU A 323 0.68 3.96 -21.66
C LEU A 323 0.94 2.65 -22.40
N TYR A 324 0.49 1.55 -21.83
CA TYR A 324 0.57 0.22 -22.42
C TYR A 324 -0.82 -0.38 -22.58
N ASP A 325 -0.97 -1.31 -23.51
CA ASP A 325 -2.13 -2.21 -23.53
C ASP A 325 -1.82 -3.55 -22.86
N THR A 326 -2.86 -4.35 -22.62
CA THR A 326 -2.75 -5.66 -21.98
C THR A 326 -2.04 -6.74 -22.83
N SER A 327 -1.64 -6.42 -24.07
CA SER A 327 -0.74 -7.25 -24.88
C SER A 327 0.74 -6.90 -24.64
N GLY A 328 1.03 -5.86 -23.88
CA GLY A 328 2.38 -5.36 -23.62
C GLY A 328 2.88 -4.34 -24.66
N LYS A 329 2.01 -3.84 -25.53
CA LYS A 329 2.37 -2.83 -26.51
C LYS A 329 2.23 -1.43 -25.90
N GLN A 330 3.30 -0.65 -26.01
CA GLN A 330 3.34 0.78 -25.67
C GLN A 330 2.75 1.64 -26.78
#